data_706100ddcb51627bcf19c2f63e61e387
#
_entry.id   706100ddcb51627bcf19c2f63e61e387
#
_cell.length_a   1.000
_cell.length_b   1.000
_cell.length_c   1.000
_cell.angle_alpha   90.00
_cell.angle_beta   90.00
_cell.angle_gamma   90.00
#
_symmetry.space_group_name_H-M   'P 1'
#
loop_
_entity.id
_entity.type
_entity.pdbx_description
1 polymer ?
#
loop_
_entity_poly.entity_id
_entity_poly.type
_entity_poly.pdbx_seq_one_letter_code
_entity_poly.pdbx_strand_id
1 'polypeptide(L)'
;GTEMVTVTKAKAKYALCNKSVDGTELICYEYKNFNPGSPQDRIDVLWDAGWKPFEKTKTHQQFTRLRVGDKATDKGQPMTQEDYNEKRDRHLRYGWTVSEDNLLTLPDSAPEGARALAQWLTLEGRRSSLVEWIGQVKDDSRIHGSILGIGAWTGRCSHKDPNTANIASPFHGKPKSAVEEVKAQYDEHLRACWNTPSGSWLVGSDADGIQLRVLADYLLRHFDADQYARAIMEGKKENQTDIHNLNRN
;
A
#
# COMPACT_ATOMS: atom_id res chain seq x y z
N GLY A 1 14.07 -12.35 17.66
CA GLY A 1 13.15 -11.62 18.51
C GLY A 1 12.51 -12.54 19.52
N THR A 2 12.27 -12.05 20.72
CA THR A 2 11.62 -12.78 21.80
C THR A 2 10.13 -12.46 21.75
N GLU A 3 9.31 -13.40 21.37
CA GLU A 3 7.86 -13.23 21.41
C GLU A 3 7.35 -13.73 22.77
N MET A 4 6.68 -12.85 23.52
CA MET A 4 6.00 -13.24 24.74
C MET A 4 4.68 -13.90 24.40
N VAL A 5 4.56 -15.18 24.66
CA VAL A 5 3.29 -15.90 24.45
C VAL A 5 2.74 -16.33 25.80
N THR A 6 1.52 -15.89 26.12
CA THR A 6 0.77 -16.42 27.26
C THR A 6 0.30 -17.84 26.93
N VAL A 7 0.86 -18.86 27.55
CA VAL A 7 0.58 -20.26 27.22
C VAL A 7 -0.37 -20.85 28.28
N THR A 8 -1.50 -21.34 27.82
CA THR A 8 -2.36 -22.20 28.63
C THR A 8 -1.67 -23.53 28.92
N LYS A 9 -1.94 -24.13 30.09
CA LYS A 9 -1.28 -25.32 30.66
C LYS A 9 -0.94 -26.49 29.72
N ALA A 10 -1.58 -26.61 28.57
CA ALA A 10 -1.37 -27.71 27.64
C ALA A 10 -0.15 -27.50 26.68
N LYS A 11 0.38 -26.29 26.54
CA LYS A 11 1.49 -25.96 25.64
C LYS A 11 2.84 -25.72 26.34
N ALA A 12 2.88 -25.83 27.66
CA ALA A 12 4.06 -25.54 28.49
C ALA A 12 5.24 -26.50 28.28
N LYS A 13 5.09 -27.56 27.47
CA LYS A 13 6.11 -28.63 27.33
C LYS A 13 7.42 -28.19 26.63
N TYR A 14 7.41 -27.03 25.95
CA TYR A 14 8.53 -26.60 25.09
C TYR A 14 8.97 -25.14 25.27
N ALA A 15 8.44 -24.43 26.25
CA ALA A 15 8.76 -23.03 26.46
C ALA A 15 9.70 -22.85 27.66
N LEU A 16 10.69 -21.97 27.53
CA LEU A 16 11.46 -21.47 28.65
C LEU A 16 10.54 -20.61 29.52
N CYS A 17 10.20 -21.10 30.70
CA CYS A 17 9.30 -20.42 31.61
C CYS A 17 10.07 -19.64 32.67
N ASN A 18 9.88 -18.30 32.71
CA ASN A 18 10.25 -17.52 33.88
C ASN A 18 9.04 -17.39 34.80
N LYS A 19 9.21 -17.72 36.08
CA LYS A 19 8.20 -17.44 37.09
C LYS A 19 8.09 -15.93 37.29
N SER A 20 6.88 -15.37 37.23
CA SER A 20 6.68 -14.01 37.69
C SER A 20 6.95 -13.90 39.20
N VAL A 21 7.37 -12.72 39.63
CA VAL A 21 7.83 -12.50 41.02
C VAL A 21 6.73 -12.70 42.07
N ASP A 22 5.46 -12.65 41.67
CA ASP A 22 4.29 -12.84 42.54
C ASP A 22 3.66 -14.24 42.46
N GLY A 23 4.17 -15.10 41.59
CA GLY A 23 3.79 -16.50 41.51
C GLY A 23 2.44 -16.82 40.88
N THR A 24 1.73 -15.84 40.33
CA THR A 24 0.38 -16.01 39.77
C THR A 24 0.33 -16.20 38.26
N GLU A 25 1.35 -15.72 37.51
CA GLU A 25 1.42 -15.89 36.08
C GLU A 25 2.75 -16.52 35.62
N LEU A 26 2.65 -17.52 34.77
CA LEU A 26 3.77 -18.15 34.10
C LEU A 26 3.92 -17.49 32.71
N ILE A 27 4.95 -16.70 32.52
CA ILE A 27 5.29 -16.14 31.21
C ILE A 27 6.28 -17.07 30.52
N CYS A 28 5.85 -17.66 29.42
CA CYS A 28 6.66 -18.58 28.63
C CYS A 28 7.23 -17.85 27.40
N TYR A 29 8.53 -18.00 27.16
CA TYR A 29 9.22 -17.42 26.02
C TYR A 29 9.60 -18.53 25.04
N GLU A 30 9.28 -18.36 23.78
CA GLU A 30 9.76 -19.20 22.69
C GLU A 30 10.63 -18.35 21.76
N TYR A 31 11.84 -18.82 21.46
CA TYR A 31 12.66 -18.20 20.44
C TYR A 31 12.19 -18.68 19.07
N LYS A 32 11.53 -17.79 18.33
CA LYS A 32 11.09 -18.01 16.97
C LYS A 32 12.07 -17.34 16.00
N ASN A 33 12.53 -18.08 15.01
CA ASN A 33 13.30 -17.49 13.93
C ASN A 33 12.42 -16.55 13.12
N PHE A 34 12.90 -15.33 12.87
CA PHE A 34 12.24 -14.38 12.00
C PHE A 34 12.06 -14.97 10.60
N ASN A 35 10.82 -14.97 10.10
CA ASN A 35 10.49 -15.40 8.76
C ASN A 35 10.06 -14.19 7.91
N PRO A 36 10.89 -13.70 6.97
CA PRO A 36 10.52 -12.58 6.11
C PRO A 36 9.35 -12.91 5.17
N GLY A 37 8.99 -14.18 4.98
CA GLY A 37 7.80 -14.61 4.26
C GLY A 37 6.51 -14.46 5.07
N SER A 38 6.58 -14.38 6.41
CA SER A 38 5.43 -14.24 7.29
C SER A 38 4.95 -12.77 7.35
N PRO A 39 3.70 -12.46 6.99
CA PRO A 39 3.17 -11.10 7.13
C PRO A 39 3.15 -10.61 8.58
N GLN A 40 2.91 -11.49 9.55
CA GLN A 40 2.88 -11.14 10.97
C GLN A 40 4.28 -10.77 11.46
N ASP A 41 5.29 -11.60 11.17
CA ASP A 41 6.67 -11.34 11.60
C ASP A 41 7.19 -10.01 11.02
N ARG A 42 6.83 -9.70 9.75
CA ARG A 42 7.16 -8.40 9.13
C ARG A 42 6.54 -7.23 9.90
N ILE A 43 5.25 -7.34 10.19
CA ILE A 43 4.53 -6.29 10.91
C ILE A 43 5.08 -6.12 12.33
N ASP A 44 5.40 -7.19 13.01
CA ASP A 44 5.97 -7.12 14.36
C ASP A 44 7.30 -6.37 14.37
N VAL A 45 8.21 -6.70 13.47
CA VAL A 45 9.50 -6.00 13.35
C VAL A 45 9.32 -4.52 13.02
N LEU A 46 8.44 -4.19 12.07
CA LEU A 46 8.18 -2.81 11.68
C LEU A 46 7.50 -2.02 12.80
N TRP A 47 6.53 -2.62 13.48
CA TRP A 47 5.80 -2.00 14.57
C TRP A 47 6.71 -1.68 15.76
N ASP A 48 7.55 -2.62 16.16
CA ASP A 48 8.51 -2.44 17.25
C ASP A 48 9.59 -1.38 16.91
N ALA A 49 9.81 -1.14 15.60
CA ALA A 49 10.66 -0.08 15.10
C ALA A 49 9.97 1.31 15.01
N GLY A 50 8.71 1.42 15.44
CA GLY A 50 7.97 2.68 15.44
C GLY A 50 7.22 3.00 14.14
N TRP A 51 6.98 1.99 13.30
CA TRP A 51 6.18 2.12 12.10
C TRP A 51 4.74 2.57 12.41
N LYS A 52 4.20 3.52 11.64
CA LYS A 52 2.86 4.09 11.83
C LYS A 52 2.02 3.99 10.55
N PRO A 53 1.56 2.80 10.18
CA PRO A 53 0.80 2.62 8.96
C PRO A 53 -0.56 3.33 9.00
N PHE A 54 -1.05 3.76 7.84
CA PHE A 54 -2.36 4.40 7.68
C PHE A 54 -3.27 3.64 6.72
N GLU A 55 -2.70 2.89 5.76
CA GLU A 55 -3.48 2.08 4.82
C GLU A 55 -3.88 0.74 5.44
N LYS A 56 -5.17 0.50 5.50
CA LYS A 56 -5.76 -0.73 6.02
C LYS A 56 -5.90 -1.79 4.94
N THR A 57 -5.69 -3.05 5.31
CA THR A 57 -6.06 -4.19 4.44
C THR A 57 -7.57 -4.21 4.17
N LYS A 58 -7.99 -4.87 3.09
CA LYS A 58 -9.43 -5.01 2.75
C LYS A 58 -10.24 -5.61 3.90
N THR A 59 -9.68 -6.61 4.58
CA THR A 59 -10.32 -7.25 5.74
C THR A 59 -10.47 -6.29 6.92
N HIS A 60 -9.47 -5.47 7.19
CA HIS A 60 -9.56 -4.43 8.23
C HIS A 60 -10.59 -3.36 7.86
N GLN A 61 -10.62 -2.90 6.59
CA GLN A 61 -11.64 -1.95 6.12
C GLN A 61 -13.06 -2.52 6.24
N GLN A 62 -13.26 -3.79 5.90
CA GLN A 62 -14.54 -4.46 6.10
C GLN A 62 -14.91 -4.56 7.57
N PHE A 63 -13.95 -4.94 8.42
CA PHE A 63 -14.16 -5.02 9.86
C PHE A 63 -14.59 -3.68 10.47
N THR A 64 -14.07 -2.54 10.01
CA THR A 64 -14.47 -1.22 10.53
C THR A 64 -15.96 -0.89 10.32
N ARG A 65 -16.65 -1.61 9.45
CA ARG A 65 -18.09 -1.46 9.18
C ARG A 65 -18.95 -2.40 10.01
N LEU A 66 -18.35 -3.37 10.69
CA LEU A 66 -19.05 -4.36 11.50
C LEU A 66 -19.31 -3.86 12.91
N ARG A 67 -20.38 -4.37 13.51
CA ARG A 67 -20.78 -4.12 14.88
C ARG A 67 -21.01 -5.44 15.61
N VAL A 68 -21.03 -5.38 16.93
CA VAL A 68 -21.45 -6.52 17.76
C VAL A 68 -22.88 -6.91 17.38
N GLY A 69 -23.11 -8.20 17.20
CA GLY A 69 -24.39 -8.74 16.73
C GLY A 69 -24.49 -8.94 15.21
N ASP A 70 -23.59 -8.38 14.41
CA ASP A 70 -23.57 -8.63 12.96
C ASP A 70 -23.16 -10.08 12.66
N LYS A 71 -23.71 -10.64 11.58
CA LYS A 71 -23.36 -12.00 11.09
C LYS A 71 -22.01 -11.96 10.36
N ALA A 72 -20.94 -11.84 11.12
CA ALA A 72 -19.58 -11.74 10.56
C ALA A 72 -18.66 -12.88 10.99
N THR A 73 -19.22 -14.00 11.39
CA THR A 73 -18.45 -15.21 11.67
C THR A 73 -18.53 -16.16 10.49
N ASP A 74 -17.48 -16.94 10.27
CA ASP A 74 -17.43 -18.00 9.23
C ASP A 74 -18.54 -19.05 9.40
N LYS A 75 -19.21 -19.07 10.56
CA LYS A 75 -20.31 -19.96 10.93
C LYS A 75 -21.69 -19.32 10.80
N GLY A 76 -21.78 -18.07 10.31
CA GLY A 76 -23.05 -17.34 10.16
C GLY A 76 -23.74 -16.96 11.48
N GLN A 77 -23.07 -17.11 12.62
CA GLN A 77 -23.58 -16.70 13.93
C GLN A 77 -23.33 -15.21 14.19
N PRO A 78 -24.15 -14.56 15.01
CA PRO A 78 -23.91 -13.20 15.46
C PRO A 78 -22.59 -13.10 16.21
N MET A 79 -21.83 -12.04 15.94
CA MET A 79 -20.55 -11.77 16.60
C MET A 79 -20.78 -11.33 18.04
N THR A 80 -20.15 -12.01 18.99
CA THR A 80 -20.18 -11.62 20.41
C THR A 80 -19.29 -10.40 20.66
N GLN A 81 -19.43 -9.78 21.85
CA GLN A 81 -18.55 -8.67 22.26
C GLN A 81 -17.09 -9.14 22.37
N GLU A 82 -16.87 -10.36 22.82
CA GLU A 82 -15.54 -10.95 22.96
C GLU A 82 -14.90 -11.20 21.59
N ASP A 83 -15.62 -11.83 20.65
CA ASP A 83 -15.17 -12.02 19.27
C ASP A 83 -14.85 -10.69 18.60
N TYR A 84 -15.66 -9.66 18.83
CA TYR A 84 -15.44 -8.32 18.28
C TYR A 84 -14.15 -7.72 18.83
N ASN A 85 -13.92 -7.80 20.13
CA ASN A 85 -12.72 -7.26 20.77
C ASN A 85 -11.46 -7.98 20.26
N GLU A 86 -11.48 -9.32 20.21
CA GLU A 86 -10.36 -10.12 19.69
C GLU A 86 -10.02 -9.74 18.24
N LYS A 87 -11.04 -9.68 17.37
CA LYS A 87 -10.85 -9.27 15.97
C LYS A 87 -10.34 -7.82 15.85
N ARG A 88 -10.88 -6.90 16.67
CA ARG A 88 -10.43 -5.52 16.72
C ARG A 88 -8.94 -5.42 17.05
N ASP A 89 -8.53 -6.10 18.12
CA ASP A 89 -7.16 -6.04 18.61
C ASP A 89 -6.19 -6.67 17.60
N ARG A 90 -6.61 -7.76 16.95
CA ARG A 90 -5.87 -8.36 15.84
C ARG A 90 -5.75 -7.42 14.65
N HIS A 91 -6.82 -6.72 14.25
CA HIS A 91 -6.77 -5.76 13.14
C HIS A 91 -5.98 -4.51 13.47
N LEU A 92 -6.01 -4.04 14.73
CA LEU A 92 -5.18 -2.92 15.17
C LEU A 92 -3.69 -3.25 15.07
N ARG A 93 -3.29 -4.50 15.26
CA ARG A 93 -1.89 -4.94 15.15
C ARG A 93 -1.54 -5.35 13.73
N TYR A 94 -2.33 -6.22 13.07
CA TYR A 94 -1.98 -6.92 11.83
C TYR A 94 -2.83 -6.54 10.62
N GLY A 95 -3.75 -5.62 10.78
CA GLY A 95 -4.69 -5.24 9.72
C GLY A 95 -4.16 -4.20 8.73
N TRP A 96 -2.86 -4.04 8.59
CA TRP A 96 -2.23 -3.01 7.78
C TRP A 96 -1.58 -3.58 6.52
N THR A 97 -1.65 -2.83 5.42
CA THR A 97 -0.91 -3.18 4.21
C THR A 97 0.58 -2.86 4.40
N VAL A 98 1.44 -3.70 3.89
CA VAL A 98 2.88 -3.41 3.85
C VAL A 98 3.19 -2.86 2.46
N SER A 99 2.52 -1.75 2.10
CA SER A 99 2.73 -0.97 0.88
C SER A 99 3.91 -0.01 1.02
N GLU A 100 4.43 0.46 -0.11
CA GLU A 100 5.51 1.47 -0.10
C GLU A 100 5.11 2.71 0.69
N ASP A 101 3.87 3.21 0.51
CA ASP A 101 3.37 4.39 1.21
C ASP A 101 3.31 4.19 2.74
N ASN A 102 2.90 2.99 3.16
CA ASN A 102 2.97 2.65 4.58
C ASN A 102 4.41 2.50 5.08
N LEU A 103 5.31 1.92 4.28
CA LEU A 103 6.73 1.78 4.64
C LEU A 103 7.45 3.14 4.75
N LEU A 104 7.01 4.16 4.02
CA LEU A 104 7.51 5.53 4.16
C LEU A 104 7.25 6.15 5.54
N THR A 105 6.34 5.58 6.34
CA THR A 105 6.08 6.04 7.71
C THR A 105 7.05 5.44 8.74
N LEU A 106 7.97 4.57 8.32
CA LEU A 106 9.03 4.06 9.18
C LEU A 106 10.00 5.20 9.52
N PRO A 107 10.26 5.50 10.81
CA PRO A 107 11.13 6.61 11.18
C PRO A 107 12.58 6.36 10.74
N ASP A 108 13.31 7.44 10.42
CA ASP A 108 14.74 7.36 10.04
C ASP A 108 15.60 6.78 11.17
N SER A 109 15.17 6.96 12.41
CA SER A 109 15.81 6.38 13.61
C SER A 109 15.53 4.90 13.82
N ALA A 110 14.77 4.25 12.93
CA ALA A 110 14.46 2.83 13.03
C ALA A 110 15.75 1.98 13.02
N PRO A 111 15.78 0.86 13.74
CA PRO A 111 16.91 -0.06 13.73
C PRO A 111 17.27 -0.52 12.31
N GLU A 112 18.54 -0.78 12.07
CA GLU A 112 19.07 -1.21 10.76
C GLU A 112 18.30 -2.40 10.18
N GLY A 113 17.96 -3.39 11.02
CA GLY A 113 17.17 -4.56 10.59
C GLY A 113 15.79 -4.22 10.06
N ALA A 114 15.09 -3.23 10.65
CA ALA A 114 13.78 -2.79 10.18
C ALA A 114 13.89 -1.99 8.87
N ARG A 115 14.94 -1.17 8.72
CA ARG A 115 15.21 -0.44 7.47
C ARG A 115 15.59 -1.41 6.35
N ALA A 116 16.44 -2.41 6.63
CA ALA A 116 16.77 -3.46 5.67
C ALA A 116 15.54 -4.28 5.25
N LEU A 117 14.61 -4.54 6.18
CA LEU A 117 13.34 -5.19 5.87
C LEU A 117 12.48 -4.33 4.92
N ALA A 118 12.39 -3.02 5.15
CA ALA A 118 11.67 -2.10 4.27
C ALA A 118 12.29 -2.04 2.87
N GLN A 119 13.62 -1.98 2.76
CA GLN A 119 14.34 -2.07 1.49
C GLN A 119 14.06 -3.37 0.77
N TRP A 120 14.17 -4.49 1.47
CA TRP A 120 13.92 -5.82 0.90
C TRP A 120 12.48 -5.96 0.37
N LEU A 121 11.49 -5.47 1.11
CA LEU A 121 10.08 -5.50 0.70
C LEU A 121 9.84 -4.67 -0.57
N THR A 122 10.48 -3.50 -0.66
CA THR A 122 10.43 -2.66 -1.85
C THR A 122 11.08 -3.34 -3.05
N LEU A 123 12.26 -3.92 -2.87
CA LEU A 123 12.96 -4.70 -3.90
C LEU A 123 12.18 -5.91 -4.37
N GLU A 124 11.51 -6.62 -3.46
CA GLU A 124 10.68 -7.78 -3.80
C GLU A 124 9.49 -7.36 -4.69
N GLY A 125 8.92 -6.19 -4.47
CA GLY A 125 7.93 -5.60 -5.37
C GLY A 125 8.50 -5.37 -6.78
N ARG A 126 9.72 -4.82 -6.89
CA ARG A 126 10.41 -4.61 -8.17
C ARG A 126 10.74 -5.93 -8.87
N ARG A 127 11.27 -6.90 -8.10
CA ARG A 127 11.55 -8.25 -8.60
C ARG A 127 10.28 -8.91 -9.16
N SER A 128 9.18 -8.83 -8.44
CA SER A 128 7.91 -9.41 -8.86
C SER A 128 7.42 -8.81 -10.18
N SER A 129 7.54 -7.50 -10.35
CA SER A 129 7.19 -6.83 -11.62
C SER A 129 8.07 -7.31 -12.78
N LEU A 130 9.37 -7.43 -12.57
CA LEU A 130 10.30 -7.94 -13.60
C LEU A 130 9.99 -9.39 -13.99
N VAL A 131 9.72 -10.25 -13.01
CA VAL A 131 9.36 -11.66 -13.26
C VAL A 131 8.06 -11.75 -14.08
N GLU A 132 7.06 -10.93 -13.73
CA GLU A 132 5.81 -10.85 -14.48
C GLU A 132 6.07 -10.40 -15.92
N TRP A 133 6.84 -9.35 -16.14
CA TRP A 133 7.14 -8.82 -17.47
C TRP A 133 7.90 -9.84 -18.33
N ILE A 134 8.93 -10.48 -17.78
CA ILE A 134 9.70 -11.51 -18.48
C ILE A 134 8.80 -12.66 -18.93
N GLY A 135 7.87 -13.08 -18.05
CA GLY A 135 6.91 -14.16 -18.37
C GLY A 135 5.90 -13.78 -19.47
N GLN A 136 5.79 -12.49 -19.81
CA GLN A 136 4.83 -12.00 -20.83
C GLN A 136 5.48 -11.59 -22.15
N VAL A 137 6.81 -11.68 -22.26
CA VAL A 137 7.52 -11.45 -23.53
C VAL A 137 7.08 -12.50 -24.54
N LYS A 138 6.68 -12.05 -25.72
CA LYS A 138 6.28 -12.90 -26.85
C LYS A 138 7.45 -13.22 -27.78
N ASP A 139 7.19 -14.08 -28.76
CA ASP A 139 8.20 -14.52 -29.73
C ASP A 139 8.80 -13.37 -30.55
N ASP A 140 8.09 -12.26 -30.68
CA ASP A 140 8.58 -11.01 -31.30
C ASP A 140 9.45 -10.14 -30.37
N SER A 141 9.83 -10.66 -29.20
CA SER A 141 10.58 -9.98 -28.14
C SER A 141 9.89 -8.73 -27.59
N ARG A 142 8.56 -8.68 -27.64
CA ARG A 142 7.73 -7.60 -27.14
C ARG A 142 6.73 -8.07 -26.09
N ILE A 143 6.22 -7.12 -25.33
CA ILE A 143 5.13 -7.30 -24.41
C ILE A 143 3.89 -6.62 -24.99
N HIS A 144 2.80 -7.37 -25.11
CA HIS A 144 1.53 -6.89 -25.64
C HIS A 144 0.50 -6.79 -24.51
N GLY A 145 0.51 -5.68 -23.78
CA GLY A 145 -0.46 -5.41 -22.72
C GLY A 145 -1.87 -5.19 -23.26
N SER A 146 -2.87 -5.53 -22.49
CA SER A 146 -4.29 -5.36 -22.82
C SER A 146 -4.89 -4.17 -22.09
N ILE A 147 -5.69 -3.38 -22.80
CA ILE A 147 -6.47 -2.28 -22.22
C ILE A 147 -7.95 -2.63 -22.35
N LEU A 148 -8.64 -2.68 -21.21
CA LEU A 148 -10.09 -2.89 -21.16
C LEU A 148 -10.76 -1.53 -21.00
N GLY A 149 -11.52 -1.11 -22.02
CA GLY A 149 -12.38 0.08 -21.92
C GLY A 149 -13.44 -0.13 -20.84
N ILE A 150 -13.61 0.86 -19.97
CA ILE A 150 -14.56 0.79 -18.85
C ILE A 150 -14.32 -0.44 -17.94
N GLY A 151 -13.06 -0.84 -17.77
CA GLY A 151 -12.68 -1.99 -16.95
C GLY A 151 -12.76 -1.75 -15.43
N ALA A 152 -12.87 -0.49 -14.99
CA ALA A 152 -13.04 -0.12 -13.60
C ALA A 152 -14.49 0.35 -13.34
N TRP A 153 -14.99 0.14 -12.11
CA TRP A 153 -16.33 0.59 -11.70
C TRP A 153 -16.53 2.11 -11.82
N THR A 154 -15.43 2.86 -11.84
CA THR A 154 -15.42 4.32 -12.05
C THR A 154 -15.57 4.75 -13.51
N GLY A 155 -15.72 3.81 -14.46
CA GLY A 155 -15.75 4.09 -15.89
C GLY A 155 -14.38 4.27 -16.54
N ARG A 156 -13.29 4.15 -15.78
CA ARG A 156 -11.92 4.23 -16.33
C ARG A 156 -11.52 2.94 -17.03
N CYS A 157 -10.59 3.03 -17.97
CA CYS A 157 -9.91 1.87 -18.52
C CYS A 157 -9.11 1.15 -17.44
N SER A 158 -8.99 -0.17 -17.55
CA SER A 158 -8.05 -0.97 -16.78
C SER A 158 -7.01 -1.60 -17.69
N HIS A 159 -5.82 -1.79 -17.16
CA HIS A 159 -4.69 -2.41 -17.85
C HIS A 159 -4.43 -3.79 -17.26
N LYS A 160 -4.11 -4.76 -18.12
CA LYS A 160 -3.73 -6.11 -17.69
C LYS A 160 -2.74 -6.73 -18.67
N ASP A 161 -2.07 -7.76 -18.22
CA ASP A 161 -1.21 -8.67 -18.98
C ASP A 161 -0.05 -7.99 -19.74
N PRO A 162 0.77 -7.15 -19.11
CA PRO A 162 0.79 -6.64 -17.75
C PRO A 162 0.07 -5.30 -17.57
N ASN A 163 -0.05 -4.83 -16.30
CA ASN A 163 -0.55 -3.48 -16.02
C ASN A 163 0.53 -2.44 -16.32
N THR A 164 0.56 -1.93 -17.55
CA THR A 164 1.53 -0.93 -18.01
C THR A 164 1.29 0.48 -17.43
N ALA A 165 0.13 0.74 -16.84
CA ALA A 165 -0.16 2.03 -16.21
C ALA A 165 0.58 2.23 -14.87
N ASN A 166 1.05 1.15 -14.24
CA ASN A 166 1.68 1.16 -12.92
C ASN A 166 3.20 0.90 -12.98
N ILE A 167 3.85 1.21 -14.09
CA ILE A 167 5.31 1.14 -14.17
C ILE A 167 5.89 2.21 -13.26
N ALA A 168 6.86 1.82 -12.41
CA ALA A 168 7.51 2.72 -11.49
C ALA A 168 8.04 3.98 -12.19
N SER A 169 7.76 5.14 -11.60
CA SER A 169 8.31 6.41 -12.08
C SER A 169 9.71 6.61 -11.54
N PRO A 170 10.65 7.19 -12.31
CA PRO A 170 11.96 7.53 -11.81
C PRO A 170 11.86 8.39 -10.55
N PHE A 171 12.71 8.09 -9.58
CA PHE A 171 12.79 8.88 -8.35
C PHE A 171 13.62 10.13 -8.59
N HIS A 172 13.12 11.28 -8.15
CA HIS A 172 13.81 12.55 -8.29
C HIS A 172 14.12 13.14 -6.90
N GLY A 173 15.34 13.58 -6.72
CA GLY A 173 15.81 14.23 -5.51
C GLY A 173 16.72 13.35 -4.67
N LYS A 174 16.93 13.76 -3.41
CA LYS A 174 17.74 12.98 -2.45
C LYS A 174 16.81 12.07 -1.65
N PRO A 175 17.12 10.77 -1.55
CA PRO A 175 16.32 9.85 -0.75
C PRO A 175 16.42 10.22 0.73
N LYS A 176 15.29 10.13 1.43
CA LYS A 176 15.15 10.44 2.87
C LYS A 176 14.74 9.23 3.69
N SER A 177 14.40 8.12 3.04
CA SER A 177 13.97 6.89 3.70
C SER A 177 14.56 5.66 3.03
N ALA A 178 14.55 4.53 3.73
CA ALA A 178 14.99 3.24 3.20
C ALA A 178 14.26 2.82 1.90
N VAL A 179 12.98 3.16 1.78
CA VAL A 179 12.18 2.93 0.56
C VAL A 179 12.65 3.81 -0.58
N GLU A 180 12.89 5.09 -0.32
CA GLU A 180 13.33 6.05 -1.34
C GLU A 180 14.75 5.75 -1.85
N GLU A 181 15.64 5.19 -1.02
CA GLU A 181 16.95 4.71 -1.42
C GLU A 181 16.84 3.62 -2.51
N VAL A 182 15.92 2.67 -2.33
CA VAL A 182 15.65 1.63 -3.33
C VAL A 182 15.07 2.24 -4.61
N LYS A 183 14.12 3.18 -4.47
CA LYS A 183 13.50 3.85 -5.62
C LYS A 183 14.52 4.65 -6.42
N ALA A 184 15.41 5.39 -5.76
CA ALA A 184 16.47 6.16 -6.40
C ALA A 184 17.44 5.27 -7.18
N GLN A 185 17.69 4.07 -6.70
CA GLN A 185 18.64 3.15 -7.31
C GLN A 185 18.05 2.34 -8.47
N TYR A 186 16.77 1.96 -8.41
CA TYR A 186 16.23 0.94 -9.31
C TYR A 186 15.08 1.41 -10.21
N ASP A 187 14.28 2.42 -9.82
CA ASP A 187 13.05 2.75 -10.55
C ASP A 187 13.31 3.28 -11.96
N GLU A 188 14.40 4.02 -12.16
CA GLU A 188 14.81 4.47 -13.50
C GLU A 188 15.18 3.30 -14.41
N HIS A 189 15.92 2.31 -13.89
CA HIS A 189 16.28 1.11 -14.64
C HIS A 189 15.07 0.27 -15.01
N LEU A 190 14.10 0.14 -14.10
CA LEU A 190 12.84 -0.56 -14.38
C LEU A 190 12.07 0.13 -15.51
N ARG A 191 12.00 1.45 -15.47
CA ARG A 191 11.34 2.21 -16.55
C ARG A 191 12.08 2.14 -17.87
N ALA A 192 13.40 2.10 -17.86
CA ALA A 192 14.24 1.96 -19.04
C ALA A 192 14.08 0.60 -19.76
N CYS A 193 13.52 -0.42 -19.10
CA CYS A 193 13.16 -1.68 -19.76
C CYS A 193 12.05 -1.51 -20.80
N TRP A 194 11.26 -0.42 -20.70
CA TRP A 194 10.17 -0.11 -21.62
C TRP A 194 10.64 0.91 -22.66
N ASN A 195 11.04 0.41 -23.80
CA ASN A 195 11.54 1.23 -24.90
C ASN A 195 10.95 0.80 -26.24
N THR A 196 11.22 1.58 -27.27
CA THR A 196 10.84 1.28 -28.66
C THR A 196 11.95 0.55 -29.39
N PRO A 197 11.65 -0.17 -30.47
CA PRO A 197 12.65 -0.69 -31.38
C PRO A 197 13.55 0.43 -31.92
N SER A 198 14.78 0.07 -32.30
CA SER A 198 15.69 1.01 -32.95
C SER A 198 15.03 1.70 -34.14
N GLY A 199 15.20 3.02 -34.24
CA GLY A 199 14.61 3.84 -35.30
C GLY A 199 13.16 4.28 -35.05
N SER A 200 12.57 3.93 -33.90
CA SER A 200 11.23 4.35 -33.48
C SER A 200 11.30 5.31 -32.29
N TRP A 201 10.24 6.10 -32.09
CA TRP A 201 10.11 7.04 -31.00
C TRP A 201 8.92 6.66 -30.11
N LEU A 202 9.06 6.79 -28.81
CA LEU A 202 7.95 6.77 -27.88
C LEU A 202 7.43 8.21 -27.72
N VAL A 203 6.22 8.45 -28.18
CA VAL A 203 5.56 9.77 -28.02
C VAL A 203 4.52 9.65 -26.92
N GLY A 204 4.68 10.45 -25.87
CA GLY A 204 3.73 10.55 -24.76
C GLY A 204 3.00 11.89 -24.80
N SER A 205 1.70 11.88 -24.53
CA SER A 205 0.89 13.08 -24.31
C SER A 205 -0.03 12.84 -23.14
N ASP A 206 -0.02 13.74 -22.17
CA ASP A 206 -0.91 13.74 -21.03
C ASP A 206 -1.71 15.04 -20.98
N ALA A 207 -3.00 14.94 -20.74
CA ALA A 207 -3.88 16.11 -20.65
C ALA A 207 -3.90 16.63 -19.21
N ASP A 208 -3.28 17.78 -18.99
CA ASP A 208 -3.23 18.41 -17.68
C ASP A 208 -4.62 18.64 -17.09
N GLY A 209 -4.85 18.10 -15.90
CA GLY A 209 -6.09 18.28 -15.14
C GLY A 209 -7.37 17.81 -15.84
N ILE A 210 -7.30 16.84 -16.77
CA ILE A 210 -8.44 16.42 -17.61
C ILE A 210 -9.72 16.15 -16.81
N GLN A 211 -9.62 15.57 -15.62
CA GLN A 211 -10.79 15.24 -14.81
C GLN A 211 -11.54 16.49 -14.36
N LEU A 212 -10.81 17.50 -13.90
CA LEU A 212 -11.39 18.78 -13.50
C LEU A 212 -11.93 19.56 -14.71
N ARG A 213 -11.27 19.48 -15.86
CA ARG A 213 -11.72 20.12 -17.09
C ARG A 213 -13.00 19.52 -17.61
N VAL A 214 -13.13 18.19 -17.60
CA VAL A 214 -14.37 17.50 -17.98
C VAL A 214 -15.48 17.81 -16.98
N LEU A 215 -15.19 17.87 -15.68
CA LEU A 215 -16.15 18.27 -14.67
C LEU A 215 -16.61 19.72 -14.88
N ALA A 216 -15.68 20.64 -15.18
CA ALA A 216 -16.00 22.04 -15.47
C ALA A 216 -16.94 22.19 -16.67
N ASP A 217 -16.65 21.48 -17.75
CA ASP A 217 -17.50 21.47 -18.97
C ASP A 217 -18.91 20.93 -18.64
N TYR A 218 -18.98 19.83 -17.87
CA TYR A 218 -20.26 19.27 -17.44
C TYR A 218 -21.07 20.23 -16.56
N LEU A 219 -20.42 20.84 -15.58
CA LEU A 219 -21.06 21.79 -14.66
C LEU A 219 -21.53 23.06 -15.40
N LEU A 220 -20.73 23.55 -16.36
CA LEU A 220 -21.10 24.69 -17.18
C LEU A 220 -22.34 24.39 -18.04
N ARG A 221 -22.37 23.24 -18.72
CA ARG A 221 -23.49 22.88 -19.63
C ARG A 221 -24.79 22.58 -18.94
N HIS A 222 -24.73 22.03 -17.72
CA HIS A 222 -25.93 21.53 -17.05
C HIS A 222 -26.35 22.34 -15.83
N PHE A 223 -25.47 23.18 -15.29
CA PHE A 223 -25.74 23.93 -14.04
C PHE A 223 -25.33 25.41 -14.09
N ASP A 224 -24.97 25.92 -15.26
CA ASP A 224 -24.50 27.32 -15.45
C ASP A 224 -23.36 27.73 -14.48
N ALA A 225 -22.51 26.78 -14.10
CA ALA A 225 -21.43 27.01 -13.12
C ALA A 225 -20.21 27.69 -13.78
N ASP A 226 -20.40 28.88 -14.35
CA ASP A 226 -19.38 29.64 -15.07
C ASP A 226 -18.16 29.97 -14.20
N GLN A 227 -18.38 30.35 -12.95
CA GLN A 227 -17.28 30.67 -12.03
C GLN A 227 -16.34 29.48 -11.79
N TYR A 228 -16.91 28.27 -11.65
CA TYR A 228 -16.12 27.06 -11.45
C TYR A 228 -15.32 26.69 -12.71
N ALA A 229 -15.97 26.78 -13.87
CA ALA A 229 -15.32 26.53 -15.16
C ALA A 229 -14.15 27.49 -15.41
N ARG A 230 -14.34 28.80 -15.15
CA ARG A 230 -13.27 29.80 -15.26
C ARG A 230 -12.12 29.55 -14.28
N ALA A 231 -12.40 29.21 -13.04
CA ALA A 231 -11.37 28.89 -12.05
C ALA A 231 -10.48 27.71 -12.47
N ILE A 232 -11.05 26.73 -13.17
CA ILE A 232 -10.28 25.58 -13.71
C ILE A 232 -9.50 25.95 -14.96
N MET A 233 -10.09 26.72 -15.86
CA MET A 233 -9.49 27.00 -17.17
C MET A 233 -8.46 28.15 -17.15
N GLU A 234 -8.69 29.17 -16.35
CA GLU A 234 -7.97 30.44 -16.35
C GLU A 234 -7.31 30.75 -15.00
N GLY A 235 -7.71 30.02 -13.94
CA GLY A 235 -7.24 30.27 -12.59
C GLY A 235 -5.76 30.02 -12.42
N LYS A 236 -5.06 30.92 -11.70
CA LYS A 236 -3.63 30.85 -11.39
C LYS A 236 -3.42 30.84 -9.89
N LYS A 237 -2.53 29.97 -9.44
CA LYS A 237 -2.17 29.84 -8.01
C LYS A 237 -1.60 31.14 -7.44
N GLU A 238 -0.82 31.87 -8.23
CA GLU A 238 -0.19 33.11 -7.84
C GLU A 238 -1.23 34.19 -7.50
N ASN A 239 -2.38 34.16 -8.17
CA ASN A 239 -3.46 35.12 -7.97
C ASN A 239 -4.59 34.59 -7.08
N GLN A 240 -4.43 33.38 -6.52
CA GLN A 240 -5.45 32.71 -5.69
C GLN A 240 -6.83 32.55 -6.41
N THR A 241 -6.82 32.48 -7.74
CA THR A 241 -8.03 32.32 -8.55
C THR A 241 -8.22 30.91 -9.05
N ASP A 242 -7.32 29.99 -8.69
CA ASP A 242 -7.38 28.59 -9.06
C ASP A 242 -8.46 27.83 -8.26
N ILE A 243 -8.82 26.66 -8.76
CA ILE A 243 -9.88 25.81 -8.18
C ILE A 243 -9.60 25.41 -6.71
N HIS A 244 -8.33 25.29 -6.31
CA HIS A 244 -8.00 24.94 -4.94
C HIS A 244 -8.32 26.07 -3.96
N ASN A 245 -8.14 27.33 -4.38
CA ASN A 245 -8.50 28.48 -3.60
C ASN A 245 -10.02 28.72 -3.61
N LEU A 246 -10.70 28.47 -4.75
CA LEU A 246 -12.15 28.53 -4.83
C LEU A 246 -12.84 27.54 -3.88
N ASN A 247 -12.33 26.32 -3.77
CA ASN A 247 -12.88 25.29 -2.88
C ASN A 247 -12.50 25.48 -1.40
N ARG A 248 -11.61 26.41 -1.08
CA ARG A 248 -11.16 26.67 0.28
C ARG A 248 -11.97 27.76 0.99
N ASN A 249 -12.62 28.63 0.23
CA ASN A 249 -13.50 29.69 0.68
C ASN A 249 -14.96 29.27 0.68
#